data_c3727792d127ed834f3401c773f612c7
#
_entry.id   c3727792d127ed834f3401c773f612c7
#
_cell.length_a   1.000
_cell.length_b   1.000
_cell.length_c   1.000
_cell.angle_alpha   90.00
_cell.angle_beta   90.00
_cell.angle_gamma   90.00
#
_symmetry.space_group_name_H-M   'P 1'
#
loop_
_entity.id
_entity.type
_entity.pdbx_description
1 polymer ?
#
loop_
_entity_poly.entity_id
_entity_poly.type
_entity_poly.pdbx_seq_one_letter_code
_entity_poly.pdbx_strand_id
1 'polypeptide(L)'
;MTFNGTWKVIRNENYEKFMEEMGINMVKRKLAAHDNLKITIEQNGDTFHVKEGSNFRTLEIDFTMGVNFDYSLADGTELSGTWTLEGDVLKGNFKRKDNGKQLLTTRIVQGDELIQSYNYEGVDAKRIFKRC
;
A
#
# COMPACT_ATOMS: atom_id res chain seq x y z
N MET A 1 9.99 -16.88 2.05
CA MET A 1 9.27 -16.11 1.03
C MET A 1 9.77 -14.67 1.04
N THR A 2 10.01 -14.09 -0.12
CA THR A 2 10.59 -12.76 -0.21
C THR A 2 9.64 -11.78 -0.90
N PHE A 3 9.65 -10.53 -0.44
CA PHE A 3 8.93 -9.45 -1.11
C PHE A 3 9.72 -8.85 -2.28
N ASN A 4 11.00 -9.21 -2.40
CA ASN A 4 11.86 -8.67 -3.45
C ASN A 4 11.30 -8.94 -4.85
N GLY A 5 11.37 -7.93 -5.70
CA GLY A 5 10.94 -8.03 -7.07
C GLY A 5 10.04 -6.88 -7.49
N THR A 6 9.51 -7.01 -8.69
CA THR A 6 8.57 -6.04 -9.26
C THR A 6 7.20 -6.68 -9.38
N TRP A 7 6.20 -5.94 -8.94
CA TRP A 7 4.82 -6.40 -8.85
C TRP A 7 3.91 -5.41 -9.57
N LYS A 8 3.01 -5.95 -10.42
CA LYS A 8 2.06 -5.12 -11.16
C LYS A 8 0.64 -5.43 -10.72
N VAL A 9 -0.16 -4.40 -10.46
CA VAL A 9 -1.56 -4.59 -10.06
C VAL A 9 -2.34 -5.25 -11.20
N ILE A 10 -3.12 -6.30 -10.86
CA ILE A 10 -3.94 -7.02 -11.82
C ILE A 10 -5.44 -6.90 -11.52
N ARG A 11 -5.81 -6.70 -10.25
CA ARG A 11 -7.20 -6.50 -9.87
C ARG A 11 -7.33 -5.88 -8.49
N ASN A 12 -8.49 -5.30 -8.22
CA ASN A 12 -8.85 -4.74 -6.93
C ASN A 12 -10.13 -5.40 -6.42
N GLU A 13 -10.27 -5.50 -5.09
CA GLU A 13 -11.48 -5.98 -4.44
C GLU A 13 -11.93 -4.92 -3.45
N ASN A 14 -13.13 -4.39 -3.64
CA ASN A 14 -13.75 -3.36 -2.78
C ASN A 14 -12.91 -2.09 -2.61
N TYR A 15 -11.98 -1.82 -3.51
CA TYR A 15 -11.05 -0.71 -3.39
C TYR A 15 -11.72 0.66 -3.54
N GLU A 16 -12.71 0.79 -4.43
CA GLU A 16 -13.46 2.04 -4.57
C GLU A 16 -14.22 2.39 -3.30
N LYS A 17 -14.83 1.39 -2.63
CA LYS A 17 -15.54 1.58 -1.37
C LYS A 17 -14.60 2.07 -0.28
N PHE A 18 -13.41 1.49 -0.20
CA PHE A 18 -12.37 1.91 0.72
C PHE A 18 -11.97 3.37 0.47
N MET A 19 -11.73 3.74 -0.78
CA MET A 19 -11.37 5.11 -1.12
C MET A 19 -12.50 6.10 -0.85
N GLU A 20 -13.75 5.67 -1.04
CA GLU A 20 -14.91 6.50 -0.68
C GLU A 20 -14.94 6.78 0.81
N GLU A 21 -14.70 5.75 1.64
CA GLU A 21 -14.61 5.93 3.09
C GLU A 21 -13.44 6.83 3.50
N MET A 22 -12.34 6.79 2.75
CA MET A 22 -11.21 7.69 2.94
C MET A 22 -11.53 9.15 2.57
N GLY A 23 -12.69 9.41 1.96
CA GLY A 23 -13.09 10.76 1.56
C GLY A 23 -12.58 11.21 0.21
N ILE A 24 -12.15 10.28 -0.63
CA ILE A 24 -11.60 10.58 -1.96
C ILE A 24 -12.76 10.81 -2.94
N ASN A 25 -12.68 11.90 -3.72
CA ASN A 25 -13.76 12.22 -4.66
C ASN A 25 -13.86 11.20 -5.81
N MET A 26 -15.01 11.20 -6.47
CA MET A 26 -15.34 10.20 -7.49
C MET A 26 -14.32 10.16 -8.65
N VAL A 27 -13.85 11.31 -9.11
CA VAL A 27 -12.91 11.38 -10.23
C VAL A 27 -11.59 10.70 -9.84
N LYS A 28 -11.05 11.05 -8.67
CA LYS A 28 -9.81 10.45 -8.17
C LYS A 28 -9.97 8.95 -7.90
N ARG A 29 -11.12 8.51 -7.39
CA ARG A 29 -11.37 7.08 -7.15
C ARG A 29 -11.31 6.29 -8.45
N LYS A 30 -11.95 6.79 -9.49
CA LYS A 30 -11.95 6.10 -10.79
C LYS A 30 -10.56 6.05 -11.41
N LEU A 31 -9.81 7.13 -11.30
CA LEU A 31 -8.44 7.16 -11.78
C LEU A 31 -7.56 6.18 -11.02
N ALA A 32 -7.65 6.16 -9.70
CA ALA A 32 -6.83 5.27 -8.86
C ALA A 32 -7.19 3.79 -9.06
N ALA A 33 -8.45 3.47 -9.35
CA ALA A 33 -8.87 2.09 -9.61
C ALA A 33 -8.27 1.52 -10.88
N HIS A 34 -7.77 2.37 -11.79
CA HIS A 34 -7.20 1.97 -13.09
C HIS A 34 -5.79 2.52 -13.30
N ASP A 35 -5.00 2.61 -12.23
CA ASP A 35 -3.74 3.36 -12.23
C ASP A 35 -2.51 2.63 -12.77
N ASN A 36 -2.60 1.38 -13.19
CA ASN A 36 -1.46 0.58 -13.67
C ASN A 36 -0.27 0.56 -12.69
N LEU A 37 -0.55 0.52 -11.40
CA LEU A 37 0.48 0.60 -10.37
C LEU A 37 1.48 -0.54 -10.47
N LYS A 38 2.77 -0.20 -10.48
CA LYS A 38 3.88 -1.15 -10.30
C LYS A 38 4.61 -0.82 -9.03
N ILE A 39 4.95 -1.84 -8.26
CA ILE A 39 5.73 -1.71 -7.04
C ILE A 39 6.99 -2.54 -7.19
N THR A 40 8.15 -1.92 -7.00
CA THR A 40 9.43 -2.63 -6.93
C THR A 40 9.92 -2.58 -5.50
N ILE A 41 10.18 -3.74 -4.92
CA ILE A 41 10.59 -3.88 -3.52
C ILE A 41 11.97 -4.48 -3.45
N GLU A 42 12.86 -3.85 -2.68
CA GLU A 42 14.17 -4.36 -2.33
C GLU A 42 14.29 -4.38 -0.81
N GLN A 43 14.50 -5.56 -0.24
CA GLN A 43 14.66 -5.74 1.19
C GLN A 43 16.10 -6.08 1.53
N ASN A 44 16.70 -5.34 2.46
CA ASN A 44 18.03 -5.60 3.00
C ASN A 44 17.94 -5.67 4.52
N GLY A 45 17.77 -6.89 5.06
CA GLY A 45 17.54 -7.06 6.50
C GLY A 45 16.27 -6.36 6.93
N ASP A 46 16.40 -5.38 7.82
CA ASP A 46 15.27 -4.63 8.35
C ASP A 46 14.88 -3.41 7.50
N THR A 47 15.63 -3.12 6.45
CA THR A 47 15.42 -1.93 5.61
C THR A 47 14.79 -2.32 4.29
N PHE A 48 13.77 -1.55 3.89
CA PHE A 48 13.08 -1.72 2.61
C PHE A 48 13.27 -0.49 1.77
N HIS A 49 13.59 -0.70 0.49
CA HIS A 49 13.52 0.34 -0.53
C HIS A 49 12.37 -0.02 -1.46
N VAL A 50 11.39 0.87 -1.59
CA VAL A 50 10.18 0.63 -2.38
C VAL A 50 10.01 1.74 -3.39
N LYS A 51 9.86 1.36 -4.66
CA LYS A 51 9.55 2.29 -5.74
C LYS A 51 8.16 1.97 -6.26
N GLU A 52 7.27 2.96 -6.22
CA GLU A 52 5.90 2.86 -6.73
C GLU A 52 5.77 3.75 -7.96
N GLY A 53 5.33 3.17 -9.06
CA GLY A 53 5.14 3.91 -10.30
C GLY A 53 3.77 3.65 -10.91
N SER A 54 3.07 4.73 -11.28
CA SER A 54 1.78 4.65 -11.96
C SER A 54 1.68 5.75 -13.01
N ASN A 55 0.53 5.84 -13.69
CA ASN A 55 0.26 6.92 -14.64
C ASN A 55 0.23 8.30 -13.96
N PHE A 56 0.12 8.35 -12.63
CA PHE A 56 -0.10 9.60 -11.91
C PHE A 56 1.12 10.10 -11.18
N ARG A 57 1.98 9.20 -10.70
CA ARG A 57 3.17 9.60 -9.96
C ARG A 57 4.18 8.46 -9.87
N THR A 58 5.43 8.84 -9.58
CA THR A 58 6.48 7.91 -9.16
C THR A 58 6.91 8.31 -7.76
N LEU A 59 7.01 7.33 -6.86
CA LEU A 59 7.39 7.55 -5.48
C LEU A 59 8.46 6.53 -5.09
N GLU A 60 9.53 7.01 -4.44
CA GLU A 60 10.54 6.14 -3.85
C GLU A 60 10.54 6.35 -2.35
N ILE A 61 10.51 5.26 -1.60
CA ILE A 61 10.43 5.29 -0.14
C ILE A 61 11.45 4.31 0.43
N ASP A 62 12.19 4.78 1.42
CA ASP A 62 13.03 3.92 2.25
C ASP A 62 12.43 3.89 3.65
N PHE A 63 12.26 2.70 4.21
CA PHE A 63 11.82 2.58 5.59
C PHE A 63 12.52 1.42 6.28
N THR A 64 12.61 1.53 7.60
CA THR A 64 13.14 0.47 8.47
C THR A 64 11.99 -0.09 9.28
N MET A 65 11.92 -1.42 9.42
CA MET A 65 10.86 -2.06 10.20
C MET A 65 10.84 -1.54 11.64
N GLY A 66 9.64 -1.26 12.14
CA GLY A 66 9.43 -0.77 13.48
C GLY A 66 9.77 0.70 13.69
N VAL A 67 10.25 1.40 12.67
CA VAL A 67 10.60 2.82 12.75
C VAL A 67 9.51 3.66 12.09
N ASN A 68 9.02 4.66 12.81
CA ASN A 68 7.96 5.54 12.33
C ASN A 68 8.46 6.39 11.16
N PHE A 69 7.65 6.53 10.14
CA PHE A 69 7.96 7.36 8.96
C PHE A 69 6.69 7.94 8.36
N ASP A 70 6.86 8.93 7.49
CA ASP A 70 5.75 9.56 6.78
C ASP A 70 5.60 8.96 5.40
N TYR A 71 4.35 8.79 4.99
CA TYR A 71 4.01 8.23 3.69
C TYR A 71 2.81 8.97 3.11
N SER A 72 2.74 9.02 1.79
CA SER A 72 1.61 9.66 1.12
C SER A 72 1.00 8.70 0.11
N LEU A 73 -0.31 8.55 0.18
CA LEU A 73 -1.06 7.75 -0.77
C LEU A 73 -1.15 8.46 -2.13
N ALA A 74 -1.51 7.71 -3.16
CA ALA A 74 -1.62 8.23 -4.53
C ALA A 74 -2.59 9.42 -4.64
N ASP A 75 -3.59 9.47 -3.78
CA ASP A 75 -4.59 10.55 -3.75
C ASP A 75 -4.13 11.81 -3.01
N GLY A 76 -2.93 11.79 -2.41
CA GLY A 76 -2.38 12.88 -1.63
C GLY A 76 -2.65 12.81 -0.13
N THR A 77 -3.35 11.78 0.34
CA THR A 77 -3.56 11.58 1.78
C THR A 77 -2.23 11.30 2.46
N GLU A 78 -1.90 12.08 3.49
CA GLU A 78 -0.66 11.91 4.23
C GLU A 78 -0.86 11.04 5.47
N LEU A 79 0.05 10.09 5.65
CA LEU A 79 0.03 9.10 6.73
C LEU A 79 1.33 9.15 7.51
N SER A 80 1.27 8.73 8.78
CA SER A 80 2.45 8.48 9.60
C SER A 80 2.27 7.14 10.29
N GLY A 81 3.30 6.32 10.30
CA GLY A 81 3.22 5.01 10.93
C GLY A 81 4.42 4.13 10.68
N THR A 82 4.21 2.83 10.89
CA THR A 82 5.29 1.84 10.81
C THR A 82 4.85 0.60 10.04
N TRP A 83 5.83 -0.05 9.42
CA TRP A 83 5.69 -1.43 8.96
C TRP A 83 6.43 -2.35 9.92
N THR A 84 5.83 -3.50 10.21
CA THR A 84 6.47 -4.58 10.99
C THR A 84 6.26 -5.90 10.28
N LEU A 85 7.17 -6.85 10.49
CA LEU A 85 7.08 -8.17 9.88
C LEU A 85 6.69 -9.19 10.96
N GLU A 86 5.59 -9.90 10.73
CA GLU A 86 5.16 -11.00 11.58
C GLU A 86 5.08 -12.26 10.72
N GLY A 87 6.04 -13.18 10.88
CA GLY A 87 6.16 -14.33 10.00
C GLY A 87 6.37 -13.86 8.56
N ASP A 88 5.47 -14.25 7.66
CA ASP A 88 5.51 -13.86 6.25
C ASP A 88 4.60 -12.67 5.93
N VAL A 89 4.02 -12.03 6.94
CA VAL A 89 3.08 -10.92 6.75
C VAL A 89 3.74 -9.60 7.13
N LEU A 90 3.79 -8.68 6.18
CA LEU A 90 4.23 -7.31 6.42
C LEU A 90 3.01 -6.51 6.85
N LYS A 91 3.01 -6.02 8.09
CA LYS A 91 1.88 -5.29 8.68
C LYS A 91 2.19 -3.81 8.80
N GLY A 92 1.30 -2.97 8.27
CA GLY A 92 1.38 -1.53 8.38
C GLY A 92 0.33 -0.99 9.32
N ASN A 93 0.75 -0.11 10.23
CA ASN A 93 -0.12 0.58 11.14
C ASN A 93 0.12 2.08 10.98
N PHE A 94 -0.81 2.75 10.33
CA PHE A 94 -0.68 4.15 9.97
C PHE A 94 -1.83 4.97 10.52
N LYS A 95 -1.57 6.26 10.74
CA LYS A 95 -2.59 7.24 11.09
C LYS A 95 -2.57 8.36 10.07
N ARG A 96 -3.76 8.81 9.69
CA ARG A 96 -3.89 10.00 8.84
C ARG A 96 -3.45 11.23 9.63
N LYS A 97 -2.69 12.09 8.97
CA LYS A 97 -2.25 13.34 9.62
C LYS A 97 -3.38 14.35 9.76
N ASP A 98 -4.36 14.31 8.86
CA ASP A 98 -5.45 15.29 8.83
C ASP A 98 -6.51 15.04 9.90
N ASN A 99 -6.81 13.79 10.27
CA ASN A 99 -7.89 13.49 11.21
C ASN A 99 -7.51 12.49 12.31
N GLY A 100 -6.27 11.95 12.29
CA GLY A 100 -5.79 10.99 13.29
C GLY A 100 -6.40 9.60 13.19
N LYS A 101 -7.21 9.31 12.19
CA LYS A 101 -7.84 7.99 12.04
C LYS A 101 -6.85 6.95 11.55
N GLN A 102 -7.04 5.73 12.02
CA GLN A 102 -6.11 4.63 11.78
C GLN A 102 -6.39 3.92 10.46
N LEU A 103 -5.34 3.66 9.69
CA LEU A 103 -5.35 2.81 8.52
C LEU A 103 -4.46 1.61 8.78
N LEU A 104 -5.04 0.41 8.71
CA LEU A 104 -4.29 -0.83 8.80
C LEU A 104 -4.12 -1.41 7.40
N THR A 105 -2.92 -1.91 7.11
CA THR A 105 -2.65 -2.53 5.82
C THR A 105 -1.71 -3.71 6.00
N THR A 106 -1.81 -4.69 5.12
CA THR A 106 -0.91 -5.85 5.14
C THR A 106 -0.45 -6.15 3.73
N ARG A 107 0.74 -6.74 3.63
CA ARG A 107 1.26 -7.30 2.38
C ARG A 107 1.68 -8.73 2.63
N ILE A 108 1.23 -9.65 1.77
CA ILE A 108 1.60 -11.06 1.84
C ILE A 108 1.90 -11.56 0.41
N VAL A 109 2.92 -12.39 0.27
CA VAL A 109 3.27 -13.02 -1.00
C VAL A 109 2.72 -14.44 -0.98
N GLN A 110 1.92 -14.78 -2.00
CA GLN A 110 1.38 -16.12 -2.20
C GLN A 110 1.67 -16.55 -3.64
N GLY A 111 2.64 -17.46 -3.80
CA GLY A 111 3.09 -17.87 -5.13
C GLY A 111 3.70 -16.68 -5.87
N ASP A 112 3.14 -16.35 -7.04
CA ASP A 112 3.57 -15.23 -7.87
C ASP A 112 2.71 -13.97 -7.67
N GLU A 113 1.91 -13.93 -6.60
CA GLU A 113 1.05 -12.79 -6.29
C GLU A 113 1.44 -12.11 -5.00
N LEU A 114 1.32 -10.79 -4.98
CA LEU A 114 1.41 -9.96 -3.78
C LEU A 114 0.00 -9.44 -3.50
N ILE A 115 -0.50 -9.71 -2.30
CA ILE A 115 -1.83 -9.28 -1.89
C ILE A 115 -1.68 -8.19 -0.84
N GLN A 116 -2.15 -7.00 -1.16
CA GLN A 116 -2.21 -5.90 -0.19
C GLN A 116 -3.63 -5.71 0.28
N SER A 117 -3.82 -5.80 1.59
CA SER A 117 -5.11 -5.60 2.24
C SER A 117 -5.14 -4.26 2.94
N TYR A 118 -6.32 -3.63 2.99
CA TYR A 118 -6.55 -2.36 3.68
C TYR A 118 -7.74 -2.51 4.60
N ASN A 119 -7.68 -1.87 5.77
CA ASN A 119 -8.85 -1.70 6.64
C ASN A 119 -8.88 -0.26 7.14
N TYR A 120 -9.98 0.44 6.90
CA TYR A 120 -10.18 1.80 7.35
C TYR A 120 -11.64 1.98 7.76
N GLU A 121 -11.85 2.38 9.02
CA GLU A 121 -13.19 2.62 9.57
C GLU A 121 -14.15 1.44 9.31
N GLY A 122 -13.65 0.21 9.46
CA GLY A 122 -14.43 -0.99 9.27
C GLY A 122 -14.63 -1.42 7.81
N VAL A 123 -14.06 -0.70 6.86
CA VAL A 123 -14.13 -1.06 5.44
C VAL A 123 -12.87 -1.81 5.04
N ASP A 124 -13.04 -3.02 4.51
CA ASP A 124 -11.95 -3.86 4.01
C ASP A 124 -11.84 -3.78 2.49
N ALA A 125 -10.61 -3.74 2.00
CA ALA A 125 -10.33 -3.78 0.57
C ALA A 125 -9.04 -4.52 0.30
N LYS A 126 -8.83 -4.93 -0.95
CA LYS A 126 -7.60 -5.59 -1.38
C LYS A 126 -7.17 -5.10 -2.76
N ARG A 127 -5.87 -5.08 -2.96
CA ARG A 127 -5.27 -4.95 -4.29
C ARG A 127 -4.37 -6.16 -4.51
N ILE A 128 -4.52 -6.81 -5.65
CA ILE A 128 -3.77 -8.01 -5.98
C ILE A 128 -2.79 -7.65 -7.11
N PHE A 129 -1.53 -7.98 -6.88
CA PHE A 129 -0.43 -7.72 -7.81
C PHE A 129 0.16 -9.05 -8.26
N LYS A 130 0.67 -9.08 -9.48
CA LYS A 130 1.38 -10.24 -9.99
C LYS A 130 2.84 -9.89 -10.24
N ARG A 131 3.73 -10.86 -9.99
CA ARG A 131 5.16 -10.69 -10.23
C ARG A 131 5.42 -10.50 -11.71
N CYS A 132 6.19 -9.49 -12.03
CA CYS A 132 6.62 -9.22 -13.40
C CYS A 132 7.88 -9.96 -13.76
#